data_d0d146d569c1c884b6c5a26b1f14110c
#
_entry.id   d0d146d569c1c884b6c5a26b1f14110c
#
_cell.length_a   1.000
_cell.length_b   1.000
_cell.length_c   1.000
_cell.angle_alpha   90.00
_cell.angle_beta   90.00
_cell.angle_gamma   90.00
#
_symmetry.space_group_name_H-M   'P 1'
#
loop_
_entity.id
_entity.type
_entity.pdbx_description
1 polymer ?
#
loop_
_entity_poly.entity_id
_entity_poly.type
_entity_poly.pdbx_seq_one_letter_code
_entity_poly.pdbx_strand_id
1 'polypeptide(L)'
;MTAEKRNRVLYQLKVTLRDIQPPVWRRLAVWEDTTLAQLHRVLQIVVGWEDYHLHRFVIGRRIYSVPDEDDDLYERKVINESRVRLREVVPRVGTYFEYLYDFGDSWRHDLLLEAIVLPDPEAGYPRCLAGERSAPPEDAGGPSGYADYLEAMADPGHEEHENMLQWRGPFDPEAFSLTAVNQQLQEKLRSFRKTTTRRVSPPENTATDRSSHAAPLVRALLTGSGIPPKDRKRIRSDDKVPLELNDRERELILNHSLADEELTGRLRILPRPGEPPVYRFTLDDLDELAGYVAAEANHTQDKKQRKEWDQLFSRISAVLESYTDEDDAGR
;
A
#
# COMPACT_ATOMS: atom_id res chain seq x y z
N MET A 1 21.49 -3.79 35.51
CA MET A 1 21.08 -2.83 34.45
C MET A 1 19.61 -3.12 34.16
N THR A 2 18.73 -2.30 34.71
CA THR A 2 17.26 -2.41 34.49
C THR A 2 16.97 -1.99 33.05
N ALA A 3 16.39 -2.90 32.25
CA ALA A 3 15.91 -2.57 30.94
C ALA A 3 14.86 -1.43 31.07
N GLU A 4 15.20 -0.26 30.55
CA GLU A 4 14.24 0.84 30.39
C GLU A 4 13.01 0.29 29.66
N LYS A 5 11.85 0.39 30.30
CA LYS A 5 10.56 0.09 29.67
C LYS A 5 10.37 1.11 28.55
N ARG A 6 10.69 0.72 27.33
CA ARG A 6 10.43 1.56 26.14
C ARG A 6 8.93 1.85 26.10
N ASN A 7 8.55 3.10 26.22
CA ASN A 7 7.15 3.48 26.09
C ASN A 7 6.67 3.07 24.69
N ARG A 8 5.62 2.25 24.62
CA ARG A 8 4.98 1.88 23.36
C ARG A 8 4.39 3.14 22.72
N VAL A 9 4.61 3.29 21.46
CA VAL A 9 4.09 4.42 20.65
C VAL A 9 3.07 3.93 19.62
N LEU A 10 2.31 4.86 19.12
CA LEU A 10 1.34 4.64 18.04
C LEU A 10 1.88 5.21 16.73
N TYR A 11 1.62 4.49 15.67
CA TYR A 11 1.79 4.94 14.30
C TYR A 11 0.46 5.50 13.80
N GLN A 12 0.47 6.75 13.38
CA GLN A 12 -0.64 7.37 12.68
C GLN A 12 -0.44 7.13 11.18
N LEU A 13 -1.26 6.25 10.60
CA LEU A 13 -1.21 5.88 9.20
C LEU A 13 -2.35 6.54 8.45
N LYS A 14 -2.08 7.20 7.33
CA LYS A 14 -3.09 7.55 6.34
C LYS A 14 -3.14 6.43 5.30
N VAL A 15 -4.32 5.93 5.04
CA VAL A 15 -4.64 4.88 4.05
C VAL A 15 -5.54 5.50 3.00
N THR A 16 -5.14 5.48 1.75
CA THR A 16 -5.91 6.06 0.63
C THR A 16 -6.09 4.99 -0.44
N LEU A 17 -7.32 4.76 -0.86
CA LEU A 17 -7.63 3.85 -1.96
C LEU A 17 -7.21 4.52 -3.27
N ARG A 18 -6.31 3.87 -4.01
CA ARG A 18 -5.74 4.39 -5.25
C ARG A 18 -6.78 4.35 -6.39
N ASP A 19 -6.63 5.26 -7.35
CA ASP A 19 -7.42 5.34 -8.58
C ASP A 19 -8.91 5.63 -8.38
N ILE A 20 -9.33 6.09 -7.19
CA ILE A 20 -10.70 6.50 -6.87
C ILE A 20 -10.77 8.01 -6.65
N GLN A 21 -11.70 8.68 -7.32
CA GLN A 21 -11.97 10.10 -7.20
C GLN A 21 -13.47 10.39 -7.02
N PRO A 22 -13.86 11.25 -6.06
CA PRO A 22 -13.05 11.82 -4.96
C PRO A 22 -12.45 10.72 -4.07
N PRO A 23 -11.34 10.99 -3.33
CA PRO A 23 -10.59 9.95 -2.64
C PRO A 23 -11.38 9.30 -1.49
N VAL A 24 -11.32 7.98 -1.42
CA VAL A 24 -11.74 7.20 -0.25
C VAL A 24 -10.51 6.99 0.63
N TRP A 25 -10.56 7.47 1.86
CA TRP A 25 -9.38 7.38 2.74
C TRP A 25 -9.76 7.15 4.20
N ARG A 26 -8.81 6.64 4.99
CA ARG A 26 -8.90 6.44 6.43
C ARG A 26 -7.60 6.89 7.10
N ARG A 27 -7.70 7.46 8.30
CA ARG A 27 -6.55 7.73 9.18
C ARG A 27 -6.63 6.85 10.40
N LEU A 28 -5.59 6.08 10.66
CA LEU A 28 -5.57 5.05 11.68
C LEU A 28 -4.51 5.34 12.74
N ALA A 29 -4.78 4.98 14.00
CA ALA A 29 -3.77 4.84 15.03
C ALA A 29 -3.62 3.36 15.38
N VAL A 30 -2.44 2.81 15.14
CA VAL A 30 -2.08 1.42 15.43
C VAL A 30 -0.81 1.38 16.27
N TRP A 31 -0.58 0.29 17.01
CA TRP A 31 0.66 0.16 17.75
C TRP A 31 1.87 -0.03 16.81
N GLU A 32 3.03 0.52 17.16
CA GLU A 32 4.29 0.33 16.40
C GLU A 32 4.67 -1.15 16.23
N ASP A 33 4.27 -2.00 17.18
CA ASP A 33 4.52 -3.43 17.19
C ASP A 33 3.38 -4.27 16.57
N THR A 34 2.41 -3.64 15.92
CA THR A 34 1.39 -4.31 15.12
C THR A 34 2.08 -5.08 13.99
N THR A 35 1.74 -6.38 13.82
CA THR A 35 2.25 -7.15 12.67
C THR A 35 1.50 -6.76 11.39
N LEU A 36 2.10 -7.04 10.23
CA LEU A 36 1.43 -6.76 8.95
C LEU A 36 0.12 -7.56 8.82
N ALA A 37 0.07 -8.81 9.28
CA ALA A 37 -1.16 -9.60 9.36
C ALA A 37 -2.23 -8.96 10.25
N GLN A 38 -1.84 -8.31 11.34
CA GLN A 38 -2.78 -7.57 12.19
C GLN A 38 -3.23 -6.27 11.49
N LEU A 39 -2.32 -5.59 10.80
CA LEU A 39 -2.66 -4.40 10.02
C LEU A 39 -3.65 -4.73 8.90
N HIS A 40 -3.44 -5.82 8.16
CA HIS A 40 -4.38 -6.32 7.16
C HIS A 40 -5.81 -6.42 7.73
N ARG A 41 -5.98 -7.08 8.88
CA ARG A 41 -7.31 -7.19 9.53
C ARG A 41 -7.90 -5.83 9.92
N VAL A 42 -7.08 -4.90 10.36
CA VAL A 42 -7.52 -3.53 10.65
C VAL A 42 -7.99 -2.86 9.37
N LEU A 43 -7.25 -3.00 8.27
CA LEU A 43 -7.62 -2.44 6.97
C LEU A 43 -8.94 -3.01 6.46
N GLN A 44 -9.13 -4.31 6.51
CA GLN A 44 -10.40 -4.97 6.15
C GLN A 44 -11.59 -4.38 6.91
N ILE A 45 -11.45 -4.20 8.22
CA ILE A 45 -12.53 -3.67 9.05
C ILE A 45 -12.83 -2.20 8.73
N VAL A 46 -11.81 -1.35 8.57
CA VAL A 46 -12.02 0.10 8.36
C VAL A 46 -12.46 0.44 6.94
N VAL A 47 -12.18 -0.44 5.99
CA VAL A 47 -12.69 -0.35 4.62
C VAL A 47 -14.09 -0.96 4.54
N GLY A 48 -14.39 -1.98 5.34
CA GLY A 48 -15.69 -2.64 5.38
C GLY A 48 -15.76 -3.90 4.52
N TRP A 49 -14.60 -4.52 4.27
CA TRP A 49 -14.46 -5.76 3.53
C TRP A 49 -14.46 -7.00 4.43
N GLU A 50 -14.64 -8.18 3.85
CA GLU A 50 -14.89 -9.43 4.58
C GLU A 50 -13.73 -10.43 4.49
N ASP A 51 -12.59 -10.03 3.88
CA ASP A 51 -11.36 -10.84 3.80
C ASP A 51 -11.54 -12.15 2.99
N TYR A 52 -12.22 -12.07 1.85
CA TYR A 52 -12.45 -13.23 0.97
C TYR A 52 -11.33 -13.44 -0.05
N HIS A 53 -10.48 -12.44 -0.27
CA HIS A 53 -9.47 -12.44 -1.32
C HIS A 53 -8.05 -12.41 -0.77
N LEU A 54 -7.09 -12.74 -1.64
CA LEU A 54 -5.67 -12.66 -1.33
C LEU A 54 -5.22 -11.20 -1.23
N HIS A 55 -4.16 -10.99 -0.45
CA HIS A 55 -3.58 -9.67 -0.26
C HIS A 55 -2.06 -9.73 -0.13
N ARG A 56 -1.42 -8.57 -0.28
CA ARG A 56 0.00 -8.40 0.00
C ARG A 56 0.32 -6.97 0.41
N PHE A 57 1.42 -6.82 1.14
CA PHE A 57 2.07 -5.53 1.34
C PHE A 57 3.33 -5.47 0.48
N VAL A 58 3.61 -4.30 -0.08
CA VAL A 58 4.87 -3.98 -0.74
C VAL A 58 5.51 -2.83 0.04
N ILE A 59 6.64 -3.09 0.69
CA ILE A 59 7.36 -2.11 1.51
C ILE A 59 8.80 -2.09 1.02
N GLY A 60 9.18 -0.96 0.43
CA GLY A 60 10.38 -0.91 -0.37
C GLY A 60 10.30 -1.97 -1.48
N ARG A 61 11.34 -2.78 -1.63
CA ARG A 61 11.41 -3.82 -2.68
C ARG A 61 10.92 -5.19 -2.22
N ARG A 62 10.37 -5.31 -1.00
CA ARG A 62 9.98 -6.58 -0.39
C ARG A 62 8.49 -6.80 -0.41
N ILE A 63 8.09 -8.05 -0.63
CA ILE A 63 6.69 -8.48 -0.63
C ILE A 63 6.43 -9.23 0.67
N TYR A 64 5.34 -8.86 1.34
CA TYR A 64 4.87 -9.50 2.56
C TYR A 64 3.43 -9.97 2.35
N SER A 65 3.19 -11.24 2.62
CA SER A 65 1.88 -11.88 2.48
C SER A 65 1.80 -13.13 3.35
N VAL A 66 0.71 -13.86 3.27
CA VAL A 66 0.62 -15.23 3.76
C VAL A 66 1.40 -16.12 2.77
N PRO A 67 2.48 -16.81 3.19
CA PRO A 67 3.24 -17.68 2.28
C PRO A 67 2.37 -18.81 1.73
N ASP A 68 2.49 -19.10 0.45
CA ASP A 68 1.90 -20.24 -0.24
C ASP A 68 2.99 -21.24 -0.64
N GLU A 69 2.60 -22.51 -0.88
CA GLU A 69 3.52 -23.57 -1.33
C GLU A 69 4.15 -23.24 -2.70
N ASP A 70 3.47 -22.42 -3.51
CA ASP A 70 3.93 -22.01 -4.83
C ASP A 70 4.82 -20.74 -4.80
N ASP A 71 5.05 -20.11 -3.64
CA ASP A 71 5.86 -18.89 -3.51
C ASP A 71 7.33 -19.10 -3.92
N ASP A 72 7.85 -20.33 -3.82
CA ASP A 72 9.20 -20.69 -4.27
C ASP A 72 9.37 -20.65 -5.81
N LEU A 73 8.27 -20.57 -6.57
CA LEU A 73 8.27 -20.41 -8.02
C LEU A 73 8.43 -18.94 -8.47
N TYR A 74 8.31 -17.99 -7.54
CA TYR A 74 8.43 -16.57 -7.82
C TYR A 74 9.86 -16.10 -7.59
N GLU A 75 10.34 -15.21 -8.45
CA GLU A 75 11.69 -14.62 -8.38
C GLU A 75 11.90 -13.75 -7.13
N ARG A 76 10.83 -13.32 -6.47
CA ARG A 76 10.88 -12.54 -5.22
C ARG A 76 10.35 -13.37 -4.07
N LYS A 77 11.18 -13.57 -3.07
CA LYS A 77 10.81 -14.27 -1.85
C LYS A 77 9.71 -13.52 -1.11
N VAL A 78 8.56 -14.20 -0.93
CA VAL A 78 7.49 -13.69 -0.07
C VAL A 78 7.86 -13.86 1.39
N ILE A 79 7.75 -12.80 2.16
CA ILE A 79 8.04 -12.79 3.59
C ILE A 79 6.73 -12.95 4.36
N ASN A 80 6.72 -13.85 5.34
CA ASN A 80 5.53 -14.08 6.14
C ASN A 80 5.17 -12.86 6.98
N GLU A 81 4.09 -12.19 6.61
CA GLU A 81 3.56 -10.96 7.21
C GLU A 81 3.20 -11.10 8.71
N SER A 82 2.86 -12.32 9.17
CA SER A 82 2.52 -12.55 10.58
C SER A 82 3.71 -12.43 11.53
N ARG A 83 4.93 -12.48 11.01
CA ARG A 83 6.18 -12.41 11.76
C ARG A 83 6.84 -11.02 11.71
N VAL A 84 6.34 -10.12 10.88
CA VAL A 84 6.94 -8.80 10.64
C VAL A 84 6.10 -7.72 11.29
N ARG A 85 6.74 -6.84 12.07
CA ARG A 85 6.10 -5.72 12.77
C ARG A 85 6.34 -4.41 12.04
N LEU A 86 5.37 -3.50 12.10
CA LEU A 86 5.47 -2.19 11.46
C LEU A 86 6.78 -1.47 11.76
N ARG A 87 7.21 -1.41 13.03
CA ARG A 87 8.46 -0.73 13.42
C ARG A 87 9.72 -1.30 12.76
N GLU A 88 9.67 -2.53 12.25
CA GLU A 88 10.80 -3.20 11.61
C GLU A 88 10.95 -2.80 10.14
N VAL A 89 9.85 -2.42 9.51
CA VAL A 89 9.77 -2.17 8.07
C VAL A 89 9.27 -0.77 7.71
N VAL A 90 8.67 -0.06 8.67
CA VAL A 90 8.18 1.33 8.56
C VAL A 90 8.83 2.15 9.69
N PRO A 91 10.14 2.44 9.63
CA PRO A 91 10.88 2.93 10.80
C PRO A 91 10.69 4.41 11.11
N ARG A 92 10.25 5.23 10.15
CA ARG A 92 10.22 6.69 10.26
C ARG A 92 8.97 7.32 9.66
N VAL A 93 8.61 8.51 10.14
CA VAL A 93 7.57 9.35 9.55
C VAL A 93 7.93 9.68 8.10
N GLY A 94 6.92 9.69 7.22
CA GLY A 94 7.10 9.84 5.79
C GLY A 94 7.29 8.51 5.05
N THR A 95 7.48 7.37 5.76
CA THR A 95 7.54 6.08 5.07
C THR A 95 6.21 5.76 4.40
N TYR A 96 6.30 5.54 3.11
CA TYR A 96 5.21 5.14 2.23
C TYR A 96 5.32 3.66 1.89
N PHE A 97 4.18 2.96 1.77
CA PHE A 97 4.11 1.57 1.34
C PHE A 97 2.74 1.22 0.78
N GLU A 98 2.68 0.15 0.00
CA GLU A 98 1.46 -0.30 -0.67
C GLU A 98 0.82 -1.48 0.05
N TYR A 99 -0.51 -1.50 0.09
CA TYR A 99 -1.32 -2.68 0.39
C TYR A 99 -2.21 -2.97 -0.81
N LEU A 100 -2.09 -4.15 -1.37
CA LEU A 100 -2.93 -4.67 -2.44
C LEU A 100 -3.85 -5.74 -1.88
N TYR A 101 -5.13 -5.59 -2.11
CA TYR A 101 -6.17 -6.56 -1.77
C TYR A 101 -6.93 -6.94 -3.03
N ASP A 102 -7.29 -8.21 -3.13
CA ASP A 102 -7.93 -8.81 -4.29
C ASP A 102 -7.10 -8.64 -5.57
N PHE A 103 -6.38 -9.70 -5.95
CA PHE A 103 -5.51 -9.63 -7.13
C PHE A 103 -6.29 -9.56 -8.45
N GLY A 104 -7.58 -9.95 -8.46
CA GLY A 104 -8.48 -9.80 -9.60
C GLY A 104 -8.91 -8.35 -9.81
N ASP A 105 -9.48 -7.74 -8.77
CA ASP A 105 -9.95 -6.36 -8.77
C ASP A 105 -8.81 -5.33 -8.60
N SER A 106 -7.66 -5.78 -8.08
CA SER A 106 -6.46 -4.95 -7.88
C SER A 106 -6.69 -3.71 -7.00
N TRP A 107 -7.37 -3.87 -5.87
CA TRP A 107 -7.59 -2.79 -4.91
C TRP A 107 -6.28 -2.37 -4.23
N ARG A 108 -5.64 -1.34 -4.78
CA ARG A 108 -4.39 -0.77 -4.27
C ARG A 108 -4.66 0.33 -3.26
N HIS A 109 -3.96 0.27 -2.14
CA HIS A 109 -4.02 1.29 -1.11
C HIS A 109 -2.64 1.86 -0.86
N ASP A 110 -2.57 3.16 -0.81
CA ASP A 110 -1.39 3.91 -0.41
C ASP A 110 -1.42 4.10 1.10
N LEU A 111 -0.37 3.66 1.78
CA LEU A 111 -0.21 3.84 3.22
C LEU A 111 0.97 4.76 3.50
N LEU A 112 0.70 5.82 4.26
CA LEU A 112 1.72 6.79 4.69
C LEU A 112 1.78 6.83 6.21
N LEU A 113 2.97 6.67 6.80
CA LEU A 113 3.20 6.96 8.21
C LEU A 113 3.29 8.48 8.40
N GLU A 114 2.18 9.10 8.82
CA GLU A 114 2.10 10.55 9.02
C GLU A 114 2.76 11.04 10.30
N ALA A 115 2.66 10.25 11.39
CA ALA A 115 3.19 10.62 12.70
C ALA A 115 3.45 9.41 13.60
N ILE A 116 4.37 9.60 14.56
CA ILE A 116 4.58 8.69 15.69
C ILE A 116 4.15 9.45 16.95
N VAL A 117 3.15 8.93 17.66
CA VAL A 117 2.51 9.64 18.78
C VAL A 117 2.42 8.78 20.04
N LEU A 118 2.31 9.42 21.19
CA LEU A 118 2.03 8.72 22.44
C LEU A 118 0.54 8.33 22.51
N PRO A 119 0.23 7.15 23.09
CA PRO A 119 -1.15 6.73 23.26
C PRO A 119 -1.89 7.61 24.28
N ASP A 120 -3.16 7.88 24.01
CA ASP A 120 -4.10 8.36 25.03
C ASP A 120 -4.44 7.16 25.96
N PRO A 121 -4.18 7.23 27.27
CA PRO A 121 -4.45 6.16 28.22
C PRO A 121 -5.92 5.73 28.27
N GLU A 122 -6.85 6.65 27.99
CA GLU A 122 -8.29 6.40 28.04
C GLU A 122 -8.83 5.80 26.73
N ALA A 123 -8.03 5.78 25.65
CA ALA A 123 -8.44 5.30 24.35
C ALA A 123 -8.04 3.85 24.08
N GLY A 124 -8.92 3.11 23.38
CA GLY A 124 -8.60 1.77 22.85
C GLY A 124 -7.94 1.85 21.48
N TYR A 125 -7.00 0.94 21.20
CA TYR A 125 -6.30 0.83 19.92
C TYR A 125 -6.28 -0.62 19.40
N PRO A 126 -6.28 -0.85 18.07
CA PRO A 126 -6.27 0.14 16.98
C PRO A 126 -7.54 0.99 16.93
N ARG A 127 -7.43 2.19 16.34
CA ARG A 127 -8.54 3.13 16.22
C ARG A 127 -8.49 3.87 14.88
N CYS A 128 -9.65 4.07 14.25
CA CYS A 128 -9.83 5.01 13.17
C CYS A 128 -9.97 6.43 13.76
N LEU A 129 -9.17 7.37 13.28
CA LEU A 129 -9.15 8.75 13.75
C LEU A 129 -9.98 9.68 12.87
N ALA A 130 -10.02 9.40 11.56
CA ALA A 130 -10.75 10.15 10.55
C ALA A 130 -10.91 9.31 9.27
N GLY A 131 -11.76 9.76 8.36
CA GLY A 131 -11.94 9.18 7.05
C GLY A 131 -13.03 9.89 6.29
N GLU A 132 -13.12 9.60 5.01
CA GLU A 132 -14.16 10.12 4.12
C GLU A 132 -14.61 9.05 3.16
N ARG A 133 -15.88 9.10 2.80
CA ARG A 133 -16.59 8.31 1.81
C ARG A 133 -16.69 6.81 2.12
N SER A 134 -17.72 6.19 1.56
CA SER A 134 -17.87 4.73 1.54
C SER A 134 -16.78 4.10 0.68
N ALA A 135 -16.24 2.98 1.13
CA ALA A 135 -15.38 2.19 0.26
C ALA A 135 -16.21 1.42 -0.78
N PRO A 136 -15.60 1.04 -1.92
CA PRO A 136 -16.25 0.17 -2.89
C PRO A 136 -16.76 -1.11 -2.23
N PRO A 137 -17.89 -1.67 -2.68
CA PRO A 137 -18.27 -3.03 -2.35
C PRO A 137 -17.20 -4.02 -2.81
N GLU A 138 -17.05 -5.16 -2.13
CA GLU A 138 -16.25 -6.26 -2.66
C GLU A 138 -16.81 -6.76 -3.99
N ASP A 139 -15.94 -7.25 -4.86
CA ASP A 139 -16.28 -7.76 -6.20
C ASP A 139 -16.91 -6.70 -7.14
N ALA A 140 -16.61 -5.44 -6.91
CA ALA A 140 -17.09 -4.35 -7.76
C ALA A 140 -16.35 -4.20 -9.09
N GLY A 141 -15.38 -5.07 -9.40
CA GLY A 141 -14.61 -5.05 -10.66
C GLY A 141 -13.48 -4.04 -10.68
N GLY A 142 -12.91 -3.75 -9.50
CA GLY A 142 -11.80 -2.81 -9.36
C GLY A 142 -12.22 -1.34 -9.54
N PRO A 143 -11.26 -0.41 -9.69
CA PRO A 143 -11.57 1.01 -9.83
C PRO A 143 -12.50 1.35 -11.01
N SER A 144 -12.37 0.66 -12.14
CA SER A 144 -13.23 0.86 -13.31
C SER A 144 -14.65 0.36 -13.06
N GLY A 145 -14.80 -0.89 -12.55
CA GLY A 145 -16.12 -1.44 -12.24
C GLY A 145 -16.83 -0.65 -11.13
N TYR A 146 -16.07 -0.10 -10.17
CA TYR A 146 -16.66 0.80 -9.17
C TYR A 146 -17.16 2.12 -9.78
N ALA A 147 -16.47 2.66 -10.78
CA ALA A 147 -16.97 3.84 -11.49
C ALA A 147 -18.28 3.55 -12.22
N ASP A 148 -18.36 2.43 -12.92
CA ASP A 148 -19.58 1.97 -13.60
C ASP A 148 -20.72 1.70 -12.60
N TYR A 149 -20.39 1.09 -11.45
CA TYR A 149 -21.33 0.89 -10.34
C TYR A 149 -21.91 2.21 -9.83
N LEU A 150 -21.06 3.23 -9.61
CA LEU A 150 -21.51 4.54 -9.14
C LEU A 150 -22.40 5.24 -10.18
N GLU A 151 -22.10 5.13 -11.45
CA GLU A 151 -22.91 5.68 -12.54
C GLU A 151 -24.29 5.02 -12.55
N ALA A 152 -24.35 3.68 -12.51
CA ALA A 152 -25.58 2.93 -12.47
C ALA A 152 -26.43 3.25 -11.23
N MET A 153 -25.80 3.41 -10.07
CA MET A 153 -26.52 3.73 -8.82
C MET A 153 -27.02 5.17 -8.78
N ALA A 154 -26.37 6.11 -9.49
CA ALA A 154 -26.76 7.52 -9.51
C ALA A 154 -27.96 7.80 -10.41
N ASP A 155 -28.21 6.99 -11.44
CA ASP A 155 -29.28 7.20 -12.42
C ASP A 155 -30.32 6.06 -12.35
N PRO A 156 -31.52 6.30 -11.78
CA PRO A 156 -32.60 5.31 -11.79
C PRO A 156 -33.08 4.86 -13.18
N GLY A 157 -32.70 5.57 -14.24
CA GLY A 157 -32.98 5.21 -15.63
C GLY A 157 -31.89 4.37 -16.30
N HIS A 158 -30.76 4.13 -15.61
CA HIS A 158 -29.67 3.33 -16.11
C HIS A 158 -30.06 1.86 -16.24
N GLU A 159 -29.65 1.19 -17.32
CA GLU A 159 -30.02 -0.20 -17.61
C GLU A 159 -29.60 -1.20 -16.51
N GLU A 160 -28.49 -0.91 -15.80
CA GLU A 160 -27.99 -1.75 -14.72
C GLU A 160 -28.47 -1.31 -13.32
N HIS A 161 -29.23 -0.22 -13.18
CA HIS A 161 -29.63 0.32 -11.87
C HIS A 161 -30.28 -0.72 -10.97
N GLU A 162 -31.32 -1.39 -11.49
CA GLU A 162 -32.06 -2.41 -10.74
C GLU A 162 -31.17 -3.61 -10.37
N ASN A 163 -30.27 -4.03 -11.27
CA ASN A 163 -29.33 -5.12 -11.03
C ASN A 163 -28.36 -4.76 -9.90
N MET A 164 -27.80 -3.56 -9.91
CA MET A 164 -26.87 -3.09 -8.87
C MET A 164 -27.58 -2.91 -7.53
N LEU A 165 -28.81 -2.37 -7.55
CA LEU A 165 -29.62 -2.23 -6.35
C LEU A 165 -29.99 -3.59 -5.73
N GLN A 166 -30.29 -4.59 -6.57
CA GLN A 166 -30.56 -5.95 -6.11
C GLN A 166 -29.31 -6.64 -5.57
N TRP A 167 -28.13 -6.38 -6.17
CA TRP A 167 -26.87 -6.98 -5.79
C TRP A 167 -26.39 -6.50 -4.41
N ARG A 168 -26.40 -5.20 -4.15
CA ARG A 168 -25.80 -4.63 -2.91
C ARG A 168 -26.75 -3.75 -2.10
N GLY A 169 -27.97 -3.50 -2.56
CA GLY A 169 -28.90 -2.59 -1.91
C GLY A 169 -28.54 -1.12 -2.12
N PRO A 170 -29.21 -0.22 -1.41
CA PRO A 170 -28.93 1.21 -1.49
C PRO A 170 -27.49 1.52 -1.06
N PHE A 171 -26.82 2.36 -1.83
CA PHE A 171 -25.43 2.74 -1.58
C PHE A 171 -25.29 4.26 -1.64
N ASP A 172 -24.70 4.85 -0.59
CA ASP A 172 -24.34 6.25 -0.54
C ASP A 172 -22.80 6.36 -0.57
N PRO A 173 -22.20 6.82 -1.68
CA PRO A 173 -20.74 6.94 -1.81
C PRO A 173 -20.13 7.96 -0.85
N GLU A 174 -20.91 8.94 -0.36
CA GLU A 174 -20.42 9.97 0.55
C GLU A 174 -20.54 9.56 2.03
N ALA A 175 -21.18 8.44 2.33
CA ALA A 175 -21.36 8.00 3.71
C ALA A 175 -20.04 7.55 4.35
N PHE A 176 -19.78 8.06 5.55
CA PHE A 176 -18.73 7.59 6.44
C PHE A 176 -19.11 7.85 7.89
N SER A 177 -19.06 6.83 8.71
CA SER A 177 -19.33 6.94 10.15
C SER A 177 -18.15 6.50 10.97
N LEU A 178 -17.39 7.46 11.51
CA LEU A 178 -16.25 7.21 12.39
C LEU A 178 -16.62 6.37 13.61
N THR A 179 -17.81 6.61 14.18
CA THR A 179 -18.32 5.87 15.34
C THR A 179 -18.58 4.42 14.98
N ALA A 180 -19.26 4.15 13.86
CA ALA A 180 -19.57 2.79 13.41
C ALA A 180 -18.28 1.99 13.09
N VAL A 181 -17.34 2.59 12.41
CA VAL A 181 -16.04 1.96 12.10
C VAL A 181 -15.29 1.60 13.39
N ASN A 182 -15.23 2.49 14.37
CA ASN A 182 -14.55 2.21 15.64
C ASN A 182 -15.29 1.16 16.49
N GLN A 183 -16.61 1.12 16.41
CA GLN A 183 -17.38 0.06 17.06
C GLN A 183 -17.08 -1.30 16.42
N GLN A 184 -17.04 -1.40 15.10
CA GLN A 184 -16.68 -2.63 14.38
C GLN A 184 -15.25 -3.09 14.70
N LEU A 185 -14.29 -2.15 14.77
CA LEU A 185 -12.92 -2.44 15.20
C LEU A 185 -12.89 -3.10 16.59
N GLN A 186 -13.65 -2.54 17.54
CA GLN A 186 -13.69 -3.08 18.89
C GLN A 186 -14.34 -4.47 18.94
N GLU A 187 -15.44 -4.68 18.23
CA GLU A 187 -16.20 -5.93 18.23
C GLU A 187 -15.42 -7.06 17.54
N LYS A 188 -15.00 -6.83 16.29
CA LYS A 188 -14.30 -7.85 15.50
C LYS A 188 -12.94 -8.21 16.11
N LEU A 189 -12.17 -7.26 16.61
CA LEU A 189 -10.86 -7.57 17.23
C LEU A 189 -10.97 -8.24 18.61
N ARG A 190 -12.04 -8.05 19.36
CA ARG A 190 -12.31 -8.82 20.60
C ARG A 190 -12.59 -10.29 20.30
N SER A 191 -13.29 -10.60 19.22
CA SER A 191 -13.58 -11.98 18.81
C SER A 191 -12.30 -12.74 18.46
N PHE A 192 -11.35 -12.11 17.76
CA PHE A 192 -10.05 -12.72 17.41
C PHE A 192 -9.22 -13.06 18.66
N ARG A 193 -9.24 -12.24 19.72
CA ARG A 193 -8.54 -12.55 20.98
C ARG A 193 -9.11 -13.78 21.69
N LYS A 194 -10.42 -14.02 21.61
CA LYS A 194 -11.07 -15.19 22.22
C LYS A 194 -10.77 -16.49 21.48
N THR A 195 -10.62 -16.44 20.17
CA THR A 195 -10.36 -17.64 19.34
C THR A 195 -8.91 -18.12 19.49
N THR A 196 -7.94 -17.24 19.72
CA THR A 196 -6.51 -17.60 19.86
C THR A 196 -6.19 -18.29 21.18
N THR A 197 -7.07 -18.22 22.19
CA THR A 197 -6.89 -18.90 23.49
C THR A 197 -7.42 -20.33 23.50
N ARG A 198 -8.12 -20.77 22.45
CA ARG A 198 -8.57 -22.15 22.32
C ARG A 198 -7.51 -22.93 21.54
N ARG A 199 -6.65 -23.67 22.24
CA ARG A 199 -5.71 -24.64 21.62
C ARG A 199 -6.50 -25.58 20.72
N VAL A 200 -6.35 -25.44 19.41
CA VAL A 200 -6.85 -26.40 18.43
C VAL A 200 -5.76 -27.44 18.22
N SER A 201 -6.05 -28.69 18.54
CA SER A 201 -5.26 -29.84 18.11
C SER A 201 -5.32 -29.93 16.60
N PRO A 202 -4.25 -30.38 15.91
CA PRO A 202 -4.24 -30.42 14.45
C PRO A 202 -5.35 -31.34 13.93
N PRO A 203 -6.09 -30.98 12.90
CA PRO A 203 -6.96 -31.91 12.19
C PRO A 203 -6.12 -32.87 11.34
N GLU A 204 -6.48 -34.14 11.37
CA GLU A 204 -5.97 -35.16 10.49
C GLU A 204 -6.29 -34.85 9.02
N ASN A 205 -5.31 -35.11 8.17
CA ASN A 205 -5.38 -34.98 6.72
C ASN A 205 -6.60 -35.69 6.14
N THR A 206 -7.48 -34.95 5.48
CA THR A 206 -8.26 -35.49 4.35
C THR A 206 -8.01 -34.58 3.15
N ALA A 207 -7.18 -35.09 2.26
CA ALA A 207 -6.96 -34.52 0.95
C ALA A 207 -8.28 -34.54 0.16
N THR A 208 -8.73 -33.36 -0.24
CA THR A 208 -9.66 -33.22 -1.36
C THR A 208 -9.16 -32.11 -2.26
N ASP A 209 -8.73 -32.55 -3.38
CA ASP A 209 -8.46 -31.95 -4.67
C ASP A 209 -9.26 -30.63 -4.92
N ARG A 210 -8.55 -29.50 -4.97
CA ARG A 210 -8.97 -28.29 -5.65
C ARG A 210 -7.80 -27.78 -6.47
N SER A 211 -7.57 -28.46 -7.59
CA SER A 211 -6.62 -28.03 -8.60
C SER A 211 -7.23 -26.96 -9.49
N SER A 212 -6.38 -25.99 -9.76
CA SER A 212 -6.25 -25.25 -11.01
C SER A 212 -7.35 -24.25 -11.39
N HIS A 213 -7.02 -22.96 -11.26
CA HIS A 213 -7.25 -21.96 -12.33
C HIS A 213 -6.61 -20.58 -12.06
N ALA A 214 -5.84 -20.38 -10.98
CA ALA A 214 -5.27 -19.06 -10.62
C ALA A 214 -3.85 -18.76 -11.16
N ALA A 215 -3.14 -19.76 -11.67
CA ALA A 215 -1.71 -19.63 -11.98
C ALA A 215 -1.31 -18.65 -13.10
N PRO A 216 -2.07 -18.43 -14.20
CA PRO A 216 -1.60 -17.56 -15.29
C PRO A 216 -1.74 -16.05 -15.01
N LEU A 217 -2.74 -15.63 -14.23
CA LEU A 217 -3.04 -14.21 -14.00
C LEU A 217 -2.10 -13.57 -12.97
N VAL A 218 -1.68 -14.32 -11.96
CA VAL A 218 -0.76 -13.81 -10.92
C VAL A 218 0.61 -13.48 -11.49
N ARG A 219 1.08 -14.23 -12.50
CA ARG A 219 2.37 -14.00 -13.15
C ARG A 219 2.42 -12.65 -13.89
N ALA A 220 1.32 -12.24 -14.51
CA ALA A 220 1.24 -10.96 -15.23
C ALA A 220 1.24 -9.73 -14.30
N LEU A 221 0.70 -9.87 -13.09
CA LEU A 221 0.60 -8.79 -12.12
C LEU A 221 1.88 -8.58 -11.28
N LEU A 222 2.72 -9.61 -11.14
CA LEU A 222 4.00 -9.54 -10.43
C LEU A 222 5.15 -9.00 -11.28
N THR A 223 4.99 -9.03 -12.61
CA THR A 223 6.01 -8.58 -13.57
C THR A 223 5.65 -7.24 -14.22
N GLY A 224 5.05 -6.30 -13.51
CA GLY A 224 4.62 -4.99 -14.02
C GLY A 224 5.69 -4.14 -14.72
N SER A 225 6.82 -4.74 -15.12
CA SER A 225 7.88 -4.14 -15.92
C SER A 225 7.95 -4.74 -17.30
N GLY A 226 8.03 -3.90 -18.31
CA GLY A 226 8.25 -4.31 -19.71
C GLY A 226 9.64 -4.92 -19.99
N ILE A 227 10.53 -5.01 -18.97
CA ILE A 227 11.90 -5.55 -19.08
C ILE A 227 11.94 -6.92 -18.42
N PRO A 228 12.25 -8.02 -19.16
CA PRO A 228 12.44 -9.34 -18.57
C PRO A 228 13.51 -9.31 -17.47
N PRO A 229 13.37 -10.06 -16.36
CA PRO A 229 14.32 -10.07 -15.24
C PRO A 229 15.76 -10.37 -15.64
N LYS A 230 15.98 -11.14 -16.70
CA LYS A 230 17.31 -11.49 -17.22
C LYS A 230 18.07 -10.30 -17.82
N ASP A 231 17.38 -9.24 -18.19
CA ASP A 231 17.95 -8.06 -18.85
C ASP A 231 18.17 -6.90 -17.88
N ARG A 232 17.85 -7.07 -16.59
CA ARG A 232 18.07 -6.05 -15.57
C ARG A 232 19.55 -6.01 -15.17
N LYS A 233 20.07 -4.80 -15.05
CA LYS A 233 21.46 -4.59 -14.62
C LYS A 233 21.57 -4.85 -13.12
N ARG A 234 22.46 -5.78 -12.74
CA ARG A 234 22.76 -6.06 -11.34
C ARG A 234 23.70 -5.00 -10.78
N ILE A 235 23.40 -4.50 -9.60
CA ILE A 235 24.20 -3.52 -8.86
C ILE A 235 24.13 -3.84 -7.37
N ARG A 236 25.08 -3.31 -6.59
CA ARG A 236 25.07 -3.44 -5.14
C ARG A 236 24.07 -2.47 -4.51
N SER A 237 23.63 -2.74 -3.30
CA SER A 237 22.66 -1.93 -2.56
C SER A 237 23.08 -0.46 -2.38
N ASP A 238 24.40 -0.19 -2.29
CA ASP A 238 24.97 1.15 -2.13
C ASP A 238 25.38 1.82 -3.44
N ASP A 239 25.31 1.11 -4.58
CA ASP A 239 25.58 1.67 -5.90
C ASP A 239 24.49 2.70 -6.28
N LYS A 240 24.94 3.81 -6.88
CA LYS A 240 24.04 4.88 -7.29
C LYS A 240 23.73 4.85 -8.78
N VAL A 241 22.47 4.80 -9.10
CA VAL A 241 21.95 4.82 -10.48
C VAL A 241 21.55 6.25 -10.89
N PRO A 242 21.67 6.58 -12.19
CA PRO A 242 21.32 7.90 -12.68
C PRO A 242 19.81 8.07 -12.84
N LEU A 243 19.29 9.19 -12.40
CA LEU A 243 17.94 9.68 -12.67
C LEU A 243 18.05 11.04 -13.36
N GLU A 244 17.51 11.15 -14.58
CA GLU A 244 17.40 12.43 -15.28
C GLU A 244 16.13 13.15 -14.82
N LEU A 245 16.27 14.41 -14.37
CA LEU A 245 15.15 15.26 -13.99
C LEU A 245 15.31 16.60 -14.71
N ASN A 246 14.25 17.06 -15.36
CA ASN A 246 14.22 18.44 -15.84
C ASN A 246 14.01 19.43 -14.70
N ASP A 247 14.21 20.73 -14.96
CA ASP A 247 14.11 21.79 -13.94
C ASP A 247 12.73 21.79 -13.28
N ARG A 248 11.65 21.54 -14.03
CA ARG A 248 10.29 21.52 -13.51
C ARG A 248 10.05 20.33 -12.56
N GLU A 249 10.52 19.15 -12.93
CA GLU A 249 10.40 17.94 -12.09
C GLU A 249 11.21 18.09 -10.81
N ARG A 250 12.41 18.66 -10.91
CA ARG A 250 13.25 18.96 -9.76
C ARG A 250 12.56 19.95 -8.81
N GLU A 251 11.98 21.04 -9.35
CA GLU A 251 11.24 22.03 -8.56
C GLU A 251 9.99 21.43 -7.92
N LEU A 252 9.27 20.55 -8.61
CA LEU A 252 8.13 19.84 -8.04
C LEU A 252 8.56 19.07 -6.78
N ILE A 253 9.64 18.29 -6.85
CA ILE A 253 10.13 17.53 -5.70
C ILE A 253 10.56 18.48 -4.58
N LEU A 254 11.34 19.52 -4.88
CA LEU A 254 11.88 20.44 -3.88
C LEU A 254 10.83 21.28 -3.15
N ASN A 255 9.76 21.66 -3.84
CA ASN A 255 8.80 22.64 -3.34
C ASN A 255 7.47 22.02 -2.86
N HIS A 256 7.16 20.80 -3.27
CA HIS A 256 5.84 20.22 -3.07
C HIS A 256 5.88 18.79 -2.53
N SER A 257 7.05 18.14 -2.40
CA SER A 257 7.12 16.81 -1.81
C SER A 257 7.47 16.87 -0.33
N LEU A 258 7.02 15.85 0.40
CA LEU A 258 7.41 15.59 1.78
C LEU A 258 8.73 14.83 1.88
N ALA A 259 9.50 14.75 0.78
CA ALA A 259 10.79 14.08 0.73
C ALA A 259 11.77 14.70 1.74
N ASP A 260 12.54 13.83 2.40
CA ASP A 260 13.43 14.26 3.47
C ASP A 260 14.60 15.14 2.97
N GLU A 261 15.35 15.73 3.93
CA GLU A 261 16.47 16.62 3.61
C GLU A 261 17.63 15.89 2.94
N GLU A 262 17.78 14.59 3.14
CA GLU A 262 18.87 13.82 2.53
C GLU A 262 18.63 13.63 1.03
N LEU A 263 17.40 13.26 0.65
CA LEU A 263 16.98 13.12 -0.74
C LEU A 263 16.93 14.48 -1.46
N THR A 264 16.31 15.48 -0.85
CA THR A 264 16.19 16.82 -1.45
C THR A 264 17.51 17.56 -1.49
N GLY A 265 18.44 17.32 -0.55
CA GLY A 265 19.76 17.89 -0.54
C GLY A 265 20.55 17.57 -1.80
N ARG A 266 20.43 16.38 -2.34
CA ARG A 266 21.06 15.97 -3.61
C ARG A 266 20.50 16.72 -4.81
N LEU A 267 19.20 17.04 -4.79
CA LEU A 267 18.53 17.80 -5.86
C LEU A 267 18.83 19.30 -5.84
N ARG A 268 19.33 19.83 -4.73
CA ARG A 268 19.74 21.25 -4.62
C ARG A 268 21.07 21.54 -5.32
N ILE A 269 21.85 20.49 -5.60
CA ILE A 269 23.11 20.60 -6.34
C ILE A 269 22.77 20.71 -7.83
N LEU A 270 22.99 21.89 -8.40
CA LEU A 270 22.75 22.12 -9.83
C LEU A 270 23.87 21.44 -10.67
N PRO A 271 23.48 20.79 -11.79
CA PRO A 271 24.46 20.31 -12.75
C PRO A 271 25.26 21.47 -13.36
N ARG A 272 26.44 21.20 -13.87
CA ARG A 272 27.27 22.21 -14.51
C ARG A 272 26.61 22.68 -15.82
N PRO A 273 26.82 23.96 -16.21
CA PRO A 273 26.29 24.43 -17.47
C PRO A 273 26.74 23.56 -18.65
N GLY A 274 25.77 23.02 -19.39
CA GLY A 274 26.02 22.13 -20.52
C GLY A 274 26.05 20.62 -20.20
N GLU A 275 25.95 20.25 -18.94
CA GLU A 275 25.75 18.86 -18.54
C GLU A 275 24.26 18.52 -18.43
N PRO A 276 23.82 17.28 -18.79
CA PRO A 276 22.45 16.87 -18.59
C PRO A 276 22.11 16.86 -17.08
N PRO A 277 20.86 17.17 -16.70
CA PRO A 277 20.43 17.22 -15.30
C PRO A 277 20.25 15.81 -14.73
N VAL A 278 21.37 15.13 -14.49
CA VAL A 278 21.44 13.76 -13.97
C VAL A 278 21.81 13.77 -12.50
N TYR A 279 20.91 13.21 -11.69
CA TYR A 279 21.11 13.01 -10.27
C TYR A 279 21.36 11.54 -9.97
N ARG A 280 22.08 11.23 -8.89
CA ARG A 280 22.45 9.86 -8.56
C ARG A 280 21.88 9.44 -7.22
N PHE A 281 21.13 8.33 -7.23
CA PHE A 281 20.44 7.77 -6.09
C PHE A 281 20.74 6.29 -5.95
N THR A 282 20.73 5.74 -4.73
CA THR A 282 20.64 4.30 -4.53
C THR A 282 19.25 3.80 -4.97
N LEU A 283 19.07 2.50 -5.10
CA LEU A 283 17.72 1.97 -5.41
C LEU A 283 16.73 2.24 -4.28
N ASP A 284 17.18 2.20 -3.02
CA ASP A 284 16.36 2.52 -1.86
C ASP A 284 15.93 4.01 -1.86
N ASP A 285 16.87 4.93 -2.19
CA ASP A 285 16.55 6.35 -2.34
C ASP A 285 15.49 6.58 -3.44
N LEU A 286 15.59 5.87 -4.58
CA LEU A 286 14.64 6.01 -5.69
C LEU A 286 13.28 5.44 -5.34
N ASP A 287 13.24 4.34 -4.60
CA ASP A 287 12.00 3.73 -4.14
C ASP A 287 11.27 4.64 -3.15
N GLU A 288 12.03 5.26 -2.23
CA GLU A 288 11.50 6.27 -1.31
C GLU A 288 11.01 7.51 -2.05
N LEU A 289 11.76 8.00 -3.03
CA LEU A 289 11.38 9.14 -3.86
C LEU A 289 10.11 8.83 -4.69
N ALA A 290 9.99 7.62 -5.25
CA ALA A 290 8.79 7.17 -5.94
C ALA A 290 7.56 7.20 -5.02
N GLY A 291 7.74 6.80 -3.76
CA GLY A 291 6.69 6.88 -2.73
C GLY A 291 6.20 8.31 -2.50
N TYR A 292 7.10 9.27 -2.34
CA TYR A 292 6.73 10.68 -2.18
C TYR A 292 6.02 11.25 -3.40
N VAL A 293 6.53 10.96 -4.60
CA VAL A 293 5.93 11.40 -5.88
C VAL A 293 4.53 10.83 -6.06
N ALA A 294 4.32 9.56 -5.75
CA ALA A 294 2.99 8.93 -5.80
C ALA A 294 2.02 9.56 -4.78
N ALA A 295 2.50 9.85 -3.56
CA ALA A 295 1.69 10.51 -2.55
C ALA A 295 1.21 11.90 -3.01
N GLU A 296 2.10 12.70 -3.62
CA GLU A 296 1.76 14.03 -4.13
C GLU A 296 0.80 13.96 -5.32
N ALA A 297 0.98 13.02 -6.25
CA ALA A 297 0.04 12.76 -7.33
C ALA A 297 -1.38 12.50 -6.81
N ASN A 298 -1.50 11.77 -5.71
CA ASN A 298 -2.79 11.43 -5.09
C ASN A 298 -3.40 12.58 -4.25
N HIS A 299 -2.58 13.52 -3.78
CA HIS A 299 -3.05 14.62 -2.93
C HIS A 299 -3.36 15.91 -3.69
N THR A 300 -2.77 16.10 -4.88
CA THR A 300 -2.97 17.34 -5.64
C THR A 300 -4.36 17.39 -6.28
N GLN A 301 -5.03 18.55 -6.13
CA GLN A 301 -6.31 18.84 -6.79
C GLN A 301 -6.11 19.42 -8.21
N ASP A 302 -4.90 19.84 -8.55
CA ASP A 302 -4.56 20.39 -9.86
C ASP A 302 -4.30 19.27 -10.86
N LYS A 303 -5.22 19.09 -11.83
CA LYS A 303 -5.10 18.05 -12.88
C LYS A 303 -3.81 18.14 -13.69
N LYS A 304 -3.27 19.35 -13.90
CA LYS A 304 -2.02 19.55 -14.64
C LYS A 304 -0.84 19.07 -13.79
N GLN A 305 -0.80 19.46 -12.52
CA GLN A 305 0.23 19.07 -11.57
C GLN A 305 0.17 17.56 -11.33
N ARG A 306 -1.02 16.97 -11.20
CA ARG A 306 -1.18 15.52 -11.09
C ARG A 306 -0.53 14.79 -12.25
N LYS A 307 -0.79 15.23 -13.50
CA LYS A 307 -0.16 14.62 -14.68
C LYS A 307 1.36 14.74 -14.67
N GLU A 308 1.90 15.86 -14.17
CA GLU A 308 3.35 16.05 -14.02
C GLU A 308 3.92 15.04 -12.99
N TRP A 309 3.24 14.82 -11.86
CA TRP A 309 3.60 13.82 -10.85
C TRP A 309 3.52 12.38 -11.39
N ASP A 310 2.47 12.02 -12.10
CA ASP A 310 2.29 10.68 -12.71
C ASP A 310 3.40 10.38 -13.73
N GLN A 311 3.80 11.37 -14.52
CA GLN A 311 4.91 11.24 -15.47
C GLN A 311 6.25 11.05 -14.75
N LEU A 312 6.48 11.80 -13.69
CA LEU A 312 7.68 11.67 -12.86
C LEU A 312 7.74 10.30 -12.19
N PHE A 313 6.63 9.85 -11.62
CA PHE A 313 6.51 8.50 -11.04
C PHE A 313 6.84 7.41 -12.04
N SER A 314 6.26 7.47 -13.24
CA SER A 314 6.52 6.50 -14.31
C SER A 314 8.00 6.45 -14.70
N ARG A 315 8.69 7.60 -14.71
CA ARG A 315 10.12 7.69 -15.01
C ARG A 315 10.97 7.06 -13.92
N ILE A 316 10.70 7.36 -12.64
CA ILE A 316 11.43 6.77 -11.52
C ILE A 316 11.22 5.25 -11.50
N SER A 317 9.98 4.79 -11.70
CA SER A 317 9.64 3.37 -11.79
C SER A 317 10.41 2.66 -12.91
N ALA A 318 10.51 3.27 -14.10
CA ALA A 318 11.28 2.71 -15.21
C ALA A 318 12.78 2.56 -14.88
N VAL A 319 13.37 3.49 -14.11
CA VAL A 319 14.74 3.36 -13.63
C VAL A 319 14.85 2.20 -12.64
N LEU A 320 13.97 2.12 -11.64
CA LEU A 320 13.94 1.03 -10.67
C LEU A 320 13.80 -0.35 -11.35
N GLU A 321 12.97 -0.45 -12.37
CA GLU A 321 12.77 -1.66 -13.15
C GLU A 321 13.99 -2.09 -13.98
N SER A 322 14.87 -1.15 -14.30
CA SER A 322 16.10 -1.41 -15.10
C SER A 322 17.23 -2.05 -14.29
N TYR A 323 17.14 -2.06 -12.96
CA TYR A 323 18.18 -2.53 -12.07
C TYR A 323 17.66 -3.60 -11.09
N THR A 324 18.58 -4.43 -10.59
CA THR A 324 18.33 -5.43 -9.55
C THR A 324 19.49 -5.42 -8.57
N ASP A 325 19.21 -5.48 -7.27
CA ASP A 325 20.21 -5.55 -6.22
C ASP A 325 20.90 -6.93 -6.22
N GLU A 326 22.25 -6.94 -6.15
CA GLU A 326 23.02 -8.18 -6.04
C GLU A 326 22.81 -8.88 -4.70
N ASP A 327 22.55 -8.12 -3.64
CA ASP A 327 22.34 -8.64 -2.29
C ASP A 327 20.98 -9.35 -2.12
N ASP A 328 20.00 -9.03 -2.97
CA ASP A 328 18.71 -9.72 -3.03
C ASP A 328 18.76 -11.08 -3.76
N ALA A 329 19.82 -11.32 -4.55
CA ALA A 329 19.97 -12.54 -5.35
C ALA A 329 20.63 -13.72 -4.59
N GLY A 330 21.05 -13.50 -3.35
CA GLY A 330 21.82 -14.47 -2.54
C GLY A 330 21.20 -14.88 -1.21
N ARG A 331 19.96 -14.49 -0.93
CA ARG A 331 19.26 -14.87 0.31
C ARG A 331 17.96 -15.59 0.08
#